data_d4cb9415571fc2f9b5b5562ddc3d6764
#
_entry.id   d4cb9415571fc2f9b5b5562ddc3d6764
#
_cell.length_a   1.000
_cell.length_b   1.000
_cell.length_c   1.000
_cell.angle_alpha   90.00
_cell.angle_beta   90.00
_cell.angle_gamma   90.00
#
_symmetry.space_group_name_H-M   'P 1'
#
loop_
_entity.id
_entity.type
_entity.pdbx_description
1 polymer ?
#
loop_
_entity_poly.entity_id
_entity_poly.type
_entity_poly.pdbx_seq_one_letter_code
_entity_poly.pdbx_strand_id
1 'polypeptide(L)'
;FGVPAAVLAAFSPDFLGGMTEASRSRRLGDIGSNAPDHWEWGGGAATVPHLLVMFFAEPGQLAGFMQRTTGPAWDAGFETVRRLNTADLDGVEPFGFADGISQPVIDWNDTRTRSKDRGNDYSNLTAVGEFLLGYRNEYGKYTDRPLLDADARSADLPMAEDAPEKKDLGRNGSYLVMRQ
;
A
#
# COMPACT_ATOMS: atom_id res chain seq x y z
N PHE A 1 13.77 -12.66 -1.42
CA PHE A 1 13.49 -12.78 0.01
C PHE A 1 13.12 -14.22 0.43
N GLY A 2 13.02 -15.17 -0.51
CA GLY A 2 12.77 -16.58 -0.17
C GLY A 2 11.38 -16.83 0.46
N VAL A 3 10.38 -16.02 0.17
CA VAL A 3 9.03 -16.21 0.67
C VAL A 3 8.45 -17.50 0.08
N PRO A 4 7.95 -18.45 0.90
CA PRO A 4 7.39 -19.70 0.40
C PRO A 4 6.22 -19.46 -0.57
N ALA A 5 6.13 -20.28 -1.62
CA ALA A 5 5.10 -20.16 -2.65
C ALA A 5 3.67 -20.21 -2.07
N ALA A 6 3.43 -21.01 -1.03
CA ALA A 6 2.14 -21.07 -0.36
C ALA A 6 1.76 -19.75 0.34
N VAL A 7 2.74 -19.02 0.88
CA VAL A 7 2.52 -17.70 1.49
C VAL A 7 2.25 -16.66 0.40
N LEU A 8 3.01 -16.70 -0.71
CA LEU A 8 2.76 -15.81 -1.85
C LEU A 8 1.36 -16.02 -2.42
N ALA A 9 0.94 -17.27 -2.60
CA ALA A 9 -0.40 -17.60 -3.13
C ALA A 9 -1.55 -17.13 -2.23
N ALA A 10 -1.29 -16.80 -0.97
CA ALA A 10 -2.29 -16.27 -0.04
C ALA A 10 -2.52 -14.75 -0.18
N PHE A 11 -1.68 -14.04 -0.94
CA PHE A 11 -1.92 -12.63 -1.25
C PHE A 11 -3.01 -12.46 -2.30
N SER A 12 -3.63 -11.28 -2.34
CA SER A 12 -4.66 -10.99 -3.33
C SER A 12 -4.12 -11.13 -4.77
N PRO A 13 -4.94 -11.60 -5.73
CA PRO A 13 -4.56 -11.65 -7.14
C PRO A 13 -4.08 -10.30 -7.69
N ASP A 14 -4.67 -9.21 -7.20
CA ASP A 14 -4.29 -7.86 -7.60
C ASP A 14 -2.88 -7.49 -7.17
N PHE A 15 -2.48 -7.88 -5.97
CA PHE A 15 -1.12 -7.69 -5.49
C PHE A 15 -0.12 -8.55 -6.26
N LEU A 16 -0.44 -9.81 -6.47
CA LEU A 16 0.43 -10.76 -7.20
C LEU A 16 0.64 -10.35 -8.66
N GLY A 17 -0.42 -9.91 -9.33
CA GLY A 17 -0.34 -9.43 -10.71
C GLY A 17 0.44 -8.13 -10.86
N GLY A 18 0.36 -7.28 -9.86
CA GLY A 18 1.02 -5.97 -9.86
C GLY A 18 0.52 -5.02 -10.94
N MET A 19 1.20 -3.90 -11.12
CA MET A 19 0.82 -2.86 -12.07
C MET A 19 1.08 -3.24 -13.53
N THR A 20 1.99 -4.16 -13.78
CA THR A 20 2.39 -4.60 -15.13
C THR A 20 1.52 -5.71 -15.71
N GLU A 21 0.53 -6.20 -14.93
CA GLU A 21 -0.39 -7.24 -15.42
C GLU A 21 -1.16 -6.74 -16.65
N ALA A 22 -1.22 -7.56 -17.71
CA ALA A 22 -1.70 -7.13 -19.04
C ALA A 22 -3.14 -6.63 -19.08
N SER A 23 -4.05 -7.21 -18.29
CA SER A 23 -5.44 -6.74 -18.22
C SER A 23 -5.53 -5.39 -17.50
N ARG A 24 -4.70 -5.18 -16.48
CA ARG A 24 -4.61 -3.93 -15.74
C ARG A 24 -4.02 -2.82 -16.60
N SER A 25 -2.90 -3.08 -17.26
CA SER A 25 -2.28 -2.14 -18.20
C SER A 25 -3.28 -1.65 -19.25
N ARG A 26 -4.05 -2.55 -19.86
CA ARG A 26 -5.10 -2.16 -20.82
C ARG A 26 -6.19 -1.29 -20.21
N ARG A 27 -6.65 -1.61 -18.98
CA ARG A 27 -7.70 -0.81 -18.30
C ARG A 27 -7.23 0.58 -17.92
N LEU A 28 -5.94 0.72 -17.57
CA LEU A 28 -5.35 1.99 -17.16
C LEU A 28 -4.80 2.82 -18.33
N GLY A 29 -4.80 2.26 -19.55
CA GLY A 29 -4.25 2.93 -20.73
C GLY A 29 -2.72 2.85 -20.82
N ASP A 30 -2.10 1.93 -20.09
CA ASP A 30 -0.66 1.67 -20.12
C ASP A 30 -0.29 0.80 -21.31
N ILE A 31 -0.48 1.36 -22.51
CA ILE A 31 -0.28 0.70 -23.81
C ILE A 31 0.54 1.60 -24.75
N GLY A 32 1.11 1.03 -25.78
CA GLY A 32 1.92 1.78 -26.76
C GLY A 32 3.11 2.44 -26.09
N SER A 33 3.26 3.75 -26.23
CA SER A 33 4.34 4.53 -25.62
C SER A 33 4.31 4.55 -24.09
N ASN A 34 3.17 4.25 -23.47
CA ASN A 34 3.00 4.21 -22.02
C ASN A 34 3.04 2.78 -21.46
N ALA A 35 3.35 1.78 -22.28
CA ALA A 35 3.43 0.40 -21.84
C ALA A 35 4.51 0.19 -20.78
N PRO A 36 4.36 -0.80 -19.88
CA PRO A 36 5.29 -1.03 -18.76
C PRO A 36 6.76 -1.20 -19.16
N ASP A 37 7.05 -1.71 -20.35
CA ASP A 37 8.41 -1.85 -20.88
C ASP A 37 9.09 -0.50 -21.22
N HIS A 38 8.33 0.58 -21.26
CA HIS A 38 8.83 1.94 -21.43
C HIS A 38 8.94 2.73 -20.13
N TRP A 39 8.55 2.16 -19.00
CA TRP A 39 8.63 2.86 -17.71
C TRP A 39 10.08 2.97 -17.22
N GLU A 40 10.42 4.10 -16.63
CA GLU A 40 11.75 4.34 -16.06
C GLU A 40 12.07 3.40 -14.90
N TRP A 41 11.04 2.98 -14.17
CA TRP A 41 11.16 2.03 -13.06
C TRP A 41 9.86 1.23 -12.87
N GLY A 42 9.97 0.04 -12.30
CA GLY A 42 8.82 -0.82 -11.98
C GLY A 42 8.22 -1.59 -13.16
N GLY A 43 8.63 -1.31 -14.39
CA GLY A 43 8.08 -1.96 -15.59
C GLY A 43 8.73 -3.30 -15.94
N GLY A 44 9.98 -3.49 -15.60
CA GLY A 44 10.75 -4.70 -15.89
C GLY A 44 11.47 -5.24 -14.66
N ALA A 45 11.84 -6.51 -14.68
CA ALA A 45 12.46 -7.20 -13.53
C ALA A 45 13.71 -6.49 -12.98
N ALA A 46 14.48 -5.83 -13.84
CA ALA A 46 15.69 -5.10 -13.43
C ALA A 46 15.39 -3.74 -12.78
N THR A 47 14.18 -3.21 -12.93
CA THR A 47 13.79 -1.89 -12.44
C THR A 47 12.70 -1.94 -11.37
N VAL A 48 12.27 -3.14 -10.97
CA VAL A 48 11.29 -3.32 -9.88
C VAL A 48 11.96 -3.01 -8.54
N PRO A 49 11.49 -2.00 -7.79
CA PRO A 49 12.01 -1.72 -6.47
C PRO A 49 11.56 -2.82 -5.48
N HIS A 50 12.47 -3.27 -4.63
CA HIS A 50 12.17 -4.24 -3.57
C HIS A 50 11.80 -3.56 -2.25
N LEU A 51 12.19 -2.30 -2.11
CA LEU A 51 11.97 -1.51 -0.91
C LEU A 51 11.64 -0.07 -1.31
N LEU A 52 10.59 0.48 -0.73
CA LEU A 52 10.30 1.90 -0.74
C LEU A 52 10.64 2.48 0.62
N VAL A 53 11.44 3.55 0.64
CA VAL A 53 11.74 4.28 1.87
C VAL A 53 11.27 5.72 1.71
N MET A 54 10.40 6.16 2.59
CA MET A 54 9.87 7.52 2.63
C MET A 54 10.50 8.28 3.80
N PHE A 55 11.15 9.39 3.52
CA PHE A 55 11.73 10.27 4.52
C PHE A 55 10.82 11.49 4.74
N PHE A 56 10.37 11.64 5.97
CA PHE A 56 9.59 12.79 6.41
C PHE A 56 10.42 13.60 7.41
N ALA A 57 10.50 14.90 7.22
CA ALA A 57 11.23 15.79 8.12
C ALA A 57 10.62 17.20 8.09
N GLU A 58 10.88 17.97 9.13
CA GLU A 58 10.57 19.39 9.18
C GLU A 58 11.30 20.16 8.05
N PRO A 59 10.74 21.26 7.57
CA PRO A 59 11.38 22.08 6.56
C PRO A 59 12.85 22.38 6.85
N GLY A 60 13.70 22.14 5.88
CA GLY A 60 15.15 22.33 6.01
C GLY A 60 15.92 21.20 6.72
N GLN A 61 15.25 20.21 7.31
CA GLN A 61 15.91 19.12 8.06
C GLN A 61 16.13 17.85 7.24
N LEU A 62 15.46 17.71 6.09
CA LEU A 62 15.44 16.48 5.31
C LEU A 62 16.83 16.03 4.86
N ALA A 63 17.63 16.95 4.32
CA ALA A 63 18.97 16.62 3.81
C ALA A 63 19.88 16.04 4.90
N GLY A 64 19.91 16.68 6.08
CA GLY A 64 20.70 16.20 7.21
C GLY A 64 20.16 14.88 7.78
N PHE A 65 18.84 14.67 7.77
CA PHE A 65 18.23 13.40 8.19
C PHE A 65 18.62 12.28 7.22
N MET A 66 18.45 12.49 5.92
CA MET A 66 18.86 11.52 4.91
C MET A 66 20.33 11.16 5.02
N GLN A 67 21.24 12.17 5.13
CA GLN A 67 22.66 11.93 5.24
C GLN A 67 23.04 11.05 6.45
N ARG A 68 22.37 11.22 7.57
CA ARG A 68 22.58 10.37 8.76
C ARG A 68 22.06 8.96 8.60
N THR A 69 20.98 8.78 7.82
CA THR A 69 20.32 7.50 7.64
C THR A 69 20.97 6.69 6.52
N THR A 70 21.34 7.35 5.40
CA THR A 70 21.94 6.73 4.21
C THR A 70 23.46 6.94 4.21
N GLY A 71 24.15 6.17 5.03
CA GLY A 71 25.62 6.17 5.11
C GLY A 71 26.24 4.95 4.41
N PRO A 72 27.53 4.69 4.59
CA PRO A 72 28.24 3.59 3.92
C PRO A 72 27.63 2.20 4.10
N ALA A 73 27.00 1.93 5.25
CA ALA A 73 26.29 0.69 5.50
C ALA A 73 25.00 0.56 4.63
N TRP A 74 24.35 1.68 4.36
CA TRP A 74 23.22 1.73 3.43
C TRP A 74 23.69 1.42 2.00
N ASP A 75 24.73 2.11 1.53
CA ASP A 75 25.25 1.94 0.18
C ASP A 75 25.82 0.54 -0.07
N ALA A 76 26.29 -0.14 0.98
CA ALA A 76 26.72 -1.53 0.92
C ALA A 76 25.54 -2.54 0.86
N GLY A 77 24.35 -2.16 1.34
CA GLY A 77 23.19 -3.03 1.46
C GLY A 77 22.10 -2.79 0.40
N PHE A 78 22.05 -1.59 -0.18
CA PHE A 78 20.98 -1.18 -1.07
C PHE A 78 21.49 -0.47 -2.31
N GLU A 79 20.88 -0.76 -3.44
CA GLU A 79 21.01 -0.02 -4.68
C GLU A 79 19.80 0.90 -4.87
N THR A 80 20.04 2.17 -5.16
CA THR A 80 18.96 3.13 -5.39
C THR A 80 18.47 3.02 -6.83
N VAL A 81 17.28 2.47 -7.01
CA VAL A 81 16.61 2.41 -8.33
C VAL A 81 16.11 3.81 -8.74
N ARG A 82 15.43 4.51 -7.84
CA ARG A 82 14.87 5.84 -8.11
C ARG A 82 14.81 6.68 -6.84
N ARG A 83 15.05 7.97 -6.98
CA ARG A 83 14.80 8.98 -5.94
C ARG A 83 13.79 9.98 -6.46
N LEU A 84 12.71 10.16 -5.70
CA LEU A 84 11.64 11.11 -5.99
C LEU A 84 11.64 12.18 -4.91
N ASN A 85 11.37 13.41 -5.30
CA ASN A 85 11.28 14.56 -4.42
C ASN A 85 9.89 15.18 -4.54
N THR A 86 9.33 15.60 -3.41
CA THR A 86 8.03 16.29 -3.36
C THR A 86 8.15 17.76 -2.95
N ALA A 87 9.39 18.28 -2.80
CA ALA A 87 9.63 19.63 -2.30
C ALA A 87 9.15 20.74 -3.24
N ASP A 88 9.03 20.47 -4.52
CA ASP A 88 8.67 21.40 -5.59
C ASP A 88 7.17 21.38 -5.93
N LEU A 89 6.37 20.64 -5.18
CA LEU A 89 4.93 20.57 -5.43
C LEU A 89 4.15 21.76 -4.82
N ASP A 90 4.83 22.61 -4.04
CA ASP A 90 4.30 23.87 -3.47
C ASP A 90 2.89 23.74 -2.85
N GLY A 91 2.64 22.62 -2.18
CA GLY A 91 1.38 22.34 -1.52
C GLY A 91 0.23 21.91 -2.44
N VAL A 92 0.54 21.61 -3.70
CA VAL A 92 -0.41 21.04 -4.67
C VAL A 92 0.10 19.72 -5.22
N GLU A 93 -0.80 18.92 -5.77
CA GLU A 93 -0.43 17.71 -6.51
C GLU A 93 0.16 18.06 -7.89
N PRO A 94 0.87 17.11 -8.54
CA PRO A 94 1.48 17.34 -9.86
C PRO A 94 0.52 17.86 -10.94
N PHE A 95 -0.76 17.57 -10.83
CA PHE A 95 -1.79 18.08 -11.74
C PHE A 95 -2.42 19.41 -11.30
N GLY A 96 -1.89 20.07 -10.26
CA GLY A 96 -2.34 21.36 -9.77
C GLY A 96 -3.56 21.33 -8.85
N PHE A 97 -4.00 20.16 -8.41
CA PHE A 97 -5.07 20.03 -7.42
C PHE A 97 -4.53 20.29 -6.03
N ALA A 98 -5.28 21.05 -5.22
CA ALA A 98 -4.95 21.20 -3.81
C ALA A 98 -5.26 19.91 -3.05
N ASP A 99 -4.29 19.41 -2.30
CA ASP A 99 -4.46 18.27 -1.40
C ASP A 99 -4.99 18.71 -0.02
N GLY A 100 -5.50 17.75 0.75
CA GLY A 100 -5.90 17.95 2.15
C GLY A 100 -7.26 18.62 2.36
N ILE A 101 -8.02 18.96 1.32
CA ILE A 101 -9.30 19.65 1.44
C ILE A 101 -10.39 18.74 2.03
N SER A 102 -10.39 17.47 1.68
CA SER A 102 -11.41 16.50 2.09
C SER A 102 -10.78 15.15 2.40
N GLN A 103 -10.13 15.06 3.54
CA GLN A 103 -9.50 13.84 4.00
C GLN A 103 -10.50 12.94 4.74
N PRO A 104 -10.50 11.63 4.51
CA PRO A 104 -11.31 10.70 5.28
C PRO A 104 -10.85 10.63 6.74
N VAL A 105 -11.79 10.48 7.65
CA VAL A 105 -11.53 10.18 9.06
C VAL A 105 -11.73 8.69 9.26
N ILE A 106 -10.74 8.01 9.79
CA ILE A 106 -10.83 6.56 10.01
C ILE A 106 -11.64 6.27 11.27
N ASP A 107 -12.65 5.45 11.14
CA ASP A 107 -13.52 5.00 12.24
C ASP A 107 -12.85 3.86 13.03
N TRP A 108 -11.87 4.20 13.84
CA TRP A 108 -11.12 3.24 14.65
C TRP A 108 -11.96 2.46 15.66
N ASN A 109 -13.10 3.01 16.07
CA ASN A 109 -13.94 2.46 17.14
C ASN A 109 -15.23 1.81 16.61
N ASP A 110 -15.38 1.71 15.29
CA ASP A 110 -16.60 1.20 14.63
C ASP A 110 -17.88 1.89 15.15
N THR A 111 -17.80 3.21 15.28
CA THR A 111 -18.87 4.04 15.84
C THR A 111 -19.96 4.36 14.84
N ARG A 112 -19.63 4.20 13.54
CA ARG A 112 -20.57 4.45 12.46
C ARG A 112 -21.66 3.38 12.46
N THR A 113 -22.88 3.78 12.80
CA THR A 113 -24.04 2.88 12.71
C THR A 113 -24.34 2.63 11.24
N ARG A 114 -24.15 1.42 10.79
CA ARG A 114 -24.52 0.92 9.44
C ARG A 114 -26.04 0.72 9.36
N SER A 115 -26.81 1.77 9.60
CA SER A 115 -28.28 1.73 9.48
C SER A 115 -28.65 1.86 8.01
N LYS A 116 -29.46 0.93 7.51
CA LYS A 116 -30.07 1.03 6.17
C LYS A 116 -30.94 2.28 6.01
N ASP A 117 -31.33 2.89 7.12
CA ASP A 117 -32.18 4.07 7.17
C ASP A 117 -31.41 5.40 7.08
N ARG A 118 -30.09 5.36 7.15
CA ARG A 118 -29.22 6.54 6.95
C ARG A 118 -28.70 6.58 5.51
N GLY A 119 -29.59 6.53 4.55
CA GLY A 119 -29.25 6.87 3.17
C GLY A 119 -28.59 8.24 3.12
N ASN A 120 -27.38 8.33 2.56
CA ASN A 120 -26.65 9.58 2.31
C ASN A 120 -26.09 10.30 3.55
N ASP A 121 -25.60 9.59 4.55
CA ASP A 121 -24.75 10.20 5.57
C ASP A 121 -23.37 10.49 4.93
N TYR A 122 -23.18 11.71 4.43
CA TYR A 122 -21.94 12.22 3.81
C TYR A 122 -20.86 12.52 4.85
N SER A 123 -20.79 11.76 5.94
CA SER A 123 -19.68 11.92 6.87
C SER A 123 -18.39 11.42 6.23
N ASN A 124 -17.27 12.12 6.45
CA ASN A 124 -15.94 11.66 6.06
C ASN A 124 -15.47 10.46 6.91
N LEU A 125 -16.30 9.95 7.81
CA LEU A 125 -15.97 8.82 8.67
C LEU A 125 -16.02 7.52 7.85
N THR A 126 -14.90 6.87 7.71
CA THR A 126 -14.70 5.73 6.82
C THR A 126 -14.23 4.51 7.59
N ALA A 127 -14.76 3.33 7.26
CA ALA A 127 -14.40 2.09 7.92
C ALA A 127 -12.90 1.79 7.82
N VAL A 128 -12.32 1.26 8.88
CA VAL A 128 -10.89 0.92 8.97
C VAL A 128 -10.45 0.02 7.81
N GLY A 129 -11.30 -0.93 7.41
CA GLY A 129 -11.01 -1.90 6.34
C GLY A 129 -10.90 -1.31 4.93
N GLU A 130 -11.21 -0.03 4.73
CA GLU A 130 -10.91 0.66 3.47
C GLU A 130 -9.43 1.03 3.35
N PHE A 131 -8.69 1.09 4.47
CA PHE A 131 -7.28 1.47 4.53
C PHE A 131 -6.38 0.34 5.00
N LEU A 132 -6.85 -0.46 5.96
CA LEU A 132 -6.07 -1.50 6.60
C LEU A 132 -6.69 -2.88 6.40
N LEU A 133 -5.83 -3.83 6.06
CA LEU A 133 -6.20 -5.24 5.97
C LEU A 133 -6.51 -5.83 7.34
N GLY A 134 -7.39 -6.84 7.38
CA GLY A 134 -7.80 -7.51 8.61
C GLY A 134 -8.94 -6.82 9.36
N TYR A 135 -9.54 -5.81 8.78
CA TYR A 135 -10.70 -5.09 9.31
C TYR A 135 -11.85 -5.07 8.29
N ARG A 136 -13.07 -4.86 8.78
CA ARG A 136 -14.24 -4.76 7.90
C ARG A 136 -14.23 -3.45 7.14
N ASN A 137 -14.50 -3.54 5.84
CA ASN A 137 -14.68 -2.39 4.96
C ASN A 137 -16.14 -1.86 5.00
N GLU A 138 -16.46 -0.85 4.19
CA GLU A 138 -17.79 -0.24 4.10
C GLU A 138 -18.91 -1.22 3.72
N TYR A 139 -18.55 -2.32 3.06
CA TYR A 139 -19.49 -3.40 2.73
C TYR A 139 -19.63 -4.46 3.83
N GLY A 140 -18.95 -4.29 4.97
CA GLY A 140 -18.91 -5.28 6.05
C GLY A 140 -18.08 -6.50 5.75
N LYS A 141 -17.24 -6.46 4.71
CA LYS A 141 -16.40 -7.56 4.24
C LYS A 141 -14.95 -7.30 4.58
N TYR A 142 -14.16 -8.36 4.57
CA TYR A 142 -12.70 -8.28 4.67
C TYR A 142 -12.10 -8.30 3.27
N THR A 143 -11.16 -7.41 3.03
CA THR A 143 -10.37 -7.40 1.81
C THR A 143 -9.44 -8.61 1.77
N ASP A 144 -9.22 -9.19 0.58
CA ASP A 144 -8.32 -10.33 0.38
C ASP A 144 -6.94 -10.02 0.93
N ARG A 145 -6.44 -10.92 1.78
CA ARG A 145 -5.16 -10.76 2.47
C ARG A 145 -4.55 -12.13 2.78
N PRO A 146 -3.24 -12.21 3.02
CA PRO A 146 -2.60 -13.48 3.30
C PRO A 146 -3.05 -14.05 4.66
N LEU A 147 -3.74 -15.18 4.61
CA LEU A 147 -4.12 -16.00 5.76
C LEU A 147 -3.29 -17.28 5.76
N LEU A 148 -2.71 -17.63 6.89
CA LEU A 148 -1.84 -18.79 7.05
C LEU A 148 -2.50 -19.86 7.93
N ASP A 149 -2.07 -21.11 7.74
CA ASP A 149 -2.41 -22.16 8.70
C ASP A 149 -1.78 -21.86 10.07
N ALA A 150 -2.50 -22.22 11.12
CA ALA A 150 -2.01 -22.08 12.48
C ALA A 150 -0.95 -23.17 12.76
N ASP A 151 0.31 -22.78 12.76
CA ASP A 151 1.46 -23.63 13.09
C ASP A 151 2.47 -22.89 13.98
N ALA A 152 3.59 -23.53 14.29
CA ALA A 152 4.62 -22.94 15.16
C ALA A 152 5.25 -21.66 14.58
N ARG A 153 5.25 -21.49 13.25
CA ARG A 153 5.85 -20.31 12.57
C ARG A 153 4.90 -19.12 12.54
N SER A 154 3.61 -19.37 12.64
CA SER A 154 2.56 -18.36 12.65
C SER A 154 2.00 -18.10 14.06
N ALA A 155 2.58 -18.70 15.11
CA ALA A 155 2.06 -18.68 16.47
C ALA A 155 1.79 -17.26 17.00
N ASP A 156 2.68 -16.32 16.71
CA ASP A 156 2.59 -14.93 17.19
C ASP A 156 1.63 -14.06 16.37
N LEU A 157 1.12 -14.56 15.25
CA LEU A 157 0.15 -13.81 14.45
C LEU A 157 -1.25 -13.89 15.08
N PRO A 158 -2.07 -12.82 14.95
CA PRO A 158 -3.44 -12.85 15.40
C PRO A 158 -4.29 -13.86 14.62
N MET A 159 -5.36 -14.32 15.20
CA MET A 159 -6.38 -15.09 14.48
C MET A 159 -7.16 -14.17 13.55
N ALA A 160 -7.53 -14.67 12.37
CA ALA A 160 -8.39 -13.94 11.46
C ALA A 160 -9.84 -13.92 11.98
N GLU A 161 -10.48 -12.75 12.02
CA GLU A 161 -11.84 -12.61 12.54
C GLU A 161 -12.89 -13.27 11.64
N ASP A 162 -12.65 -13.31 10.34
CA ASP A 162 -13.52 -13.91 9.32
C ASP A 162 -13.15 -15.38 8.99
N ALA A 163 -12.04 -15.88 9.51
CA ALA A 163 -11.56 -17.26 9.39
C ALA A 163 -10.83 -17.67 10.67
N PRO A 164 -11.55 -18.00 11.74
CA PRO A 164 -10.96 -18.23 13.06
C PRO A 164 -9.97 -19.39 13.15
N GLU A 165 -9.94 -20.28 12.16
CA GLU A 165 -8.96 -21.37 12.02
C GLU A 165 -7.64 -20.92 11.38
N LYS A 166 -7.55 -19.68 10.90
CA LYS A 166 -6.38 -19.12 10.21
C LYS A 166 -5.72 -18.02 11.01
N LYS A 167 -4.44 -17.84 10.76
CA LYS A 167 -3.63 -16.73 11.25
C LYS A 167 -3.57 -15.61 10.22
N ASP A 168 -3.77 -14.39 10.65
CA ASP A 168 -3.85 -13.21 9.81
C ASP A 168 -2.47 -12.53 9.65
N LEU A 169 -1.73 -12.92 8.63
CA LEU A 169 -0.46 -12.28 8.29
C LEU A 169 -0.68 -10.86 7.75
N GLY A 170 -1.81 -10.63 7.10
CA GLY A 170 -2.12 -9.34 6.48
C GLY A 170 -2.60 -8.26 7.45
N ARG A 171 -2.98 -8.62 8.68
CA ARG A 171 -3.59 -7.68 9.63
C ARG A 171 -2.69 -6.46 9.88
N ASN A 172 -3.27 -5.29 9.87
CA ASN A 172 -2.61 -3.97 9.93
C ASN A 172 -1.73 -3.64 8.71
N GLY A 173 -1.70 -4.49 7.70
CA GLY A 173 -1.06 -4.20 6.42
C GLY A 173 -1.92 -3.26 5.56
N SER A 174 -1.29 -2.68 4.54
CA SER A 174 -1.96 -1.91 3.50
C SER A 174 -1.27 -2.12 2.17
N TYR A 175 -2.01 -1.98 1.08
CA TYR A 175 -1.43 -1.96 -0.26
C TYR A 175 -1.20 -0.51 -0.70
N LEU A 176 0.01 -0.24 -1.18
CA LEU A 176 0.35 1.05 -1.77
C LEU A 176 0.54 0.88 -3.27
N VAL A 177 -0.16 1.69 -4.05
CA VAL A 177 0.07 1.83 -5.49
C VAL A 177 0.71 3.19 -5.72
N MET A 178 1.89 3.18 -6.36
CA MET A 178 2.56 4.40 -6.79
C MET A 178 2.51 4.51 -8.31
N ARG A 179 2.12 5.67 -8.80
CA ARG A 179 2.13 6.02 -10.22
C ARG A 179 2.74 7.41 -10.37
N GLN A 180 3.74 7.52 -11.24
CA GLN A 180 4.45 8.76 -11.56
C GLN A 180 4.27 9.08 -13.05
#